data_bb7413b9f37515ef3ac0866c3437d510
#
_entry.id   bb7413b9f37515ef3ac0866c3437d510
#
_cell.length_a   1.000
_cell.length_b   1.000
_cell.length_c   1.000
_cell.angle_alpha   90.00
_cell.angle_beta   90.00
_cell.angle_gamma   90.00
#
_symmetry.space_group_name_H-M   'P 1'
#
loop_
_entity.id
_entity.type
_entity.pdbx_description
1 polymer ?
#
loop_
_entity_poly.entity_id
_entity_poly.type
_entity_poly.pdbx_seq_one_letter_code
_entity_poly.pdbx_strand_id
1 'polypeptide(L)'
;MAEMTPETSSTPPANDPSRYTEEQLLAMGGGRPGAGGDRPVTGASSGAATGRRPTQASEGTGFSGQISQDMMQRFAFGPRRLQFLMEQGAVAVLEPSSRGDGGTLFVQQAAVPAAPPSRQQSTPAAQAASAETPPGVPPAIAQMMRRQSPWAKDAPRNIPQIVLSTEHFNRLARILEAGEPVRVALELQVERHTRDLNGYNTIAEIPGTDLKDEIVMLGGHLDSWHSATGVTDNGAGVAVCMEAVRILQAAGLRPRRTIRIALWDAEEQGLMGSRGYVAKHFASRARPGAELTKLPAYDKISAYFNLDNGTGKIRGIYAQGNSALLPIFAEWLEPFHDLGATTVTVRSTGGTDHQAFDSAGIPGFQFIQDPIEYSTRTHHSNMDVLDRAQEDDLKQAAVIMAAFVYNAAMRDEKLPRKPIR
;
A
#
# COMPACT_ATOMS: atom_id res chain seq x y z
N MET A 1 2.54 24.42 38.52
CA MET A 1 1.77 23.50 37.66
C MET A 1 0.65 24.34 37.05
N ALA A 2 0.74 24.68 35.78
CA ALA A 2 -0.32 25.36 35.06
C ALA A 2 -1.26 24.27 34.55
N GLU A 3 -2.52 24.31 34.94
CA GLU A 3 -3.55 23.47 34.37
C GLU A 3 -3.71 23.80 32.88
N MET A 4 -3.43 22.83 32.03
CA MET A 4 -3.80 22.90 30.63
C MET A 4 -5.29 22.66 30.53
N THR A 5 -6.05 23.68 30.15
CA THR A 5 -7.46 23.55 29.75
C THR A 5 -7.49 22.70 28.46
N PRO A 6 -8.37 21.70 28.36
CA PRO A 6 -8.55 20.96 27.13
C PRO A 6 -9.10 21.91 26.05
N GLU A 7 -8.37 22.04 24.94
CA GLU A 7 -8.90 22.72 23.78
C GLU A 7 -10.12 21.97 23.27
N THR A 8 -11.22 22.67 23.21
CA THR A 8 -12.46 22.20 22.61
C THR A 8 -12.19 21.86 21.14
N SER A 9 -12.50 20.64 20.74
CA SER A 9 -12.51 20.16 19.36
C SER A 9 -13.18 21.20 18.45
N SER A 10 -12.34 22.01 17.77
CA SER A 10 -12.81 22.86 16.68
C SER A 10 -12.98 21.97 15.45
N THR A 11 -14.18 21.89 14.90
CA THR A 11 -14.43 21.31 13.59
C THR A 11 -13.42 21.91 12.59
N PRO A 12 -12.61 21.10 11.89
CA PRO A 12 -11.66 21.63 10.94
C PRO A 12 -12.36 22.52 9.91
N PRO A 13 -11.71 23.57 9.41
CA PRO A 13 -12.31 24.44 8.40
C PRO A 13 -12.70 23.63 7.16
N ALA A 14 -13.78 24.02 6.51
CA ALA A 14 -14.39 23.33 5.36
C ALA A 14 -13.42 23.08 4.17
N ASN A 15 -12.25 23.69 4.18
CA ASN A 15 -11.20 23.60 3.16
C ASN A 15 -9.87 23.08 3.74
N ASP A 16 -9.89 22.23 4.76
CA ASP A 16 -8.69 21.58 5.26
C ASP A 16 -8.09 20.63 4.19
N PRO A 17 -6.88 20.90 3.67
CA PRO A 17 -6.28 20.08 2.62
C PRO A 17 -5.92 18.66 3.09
N SER A 18 -5.97 18.40 4.39
CA SER A 18 -5.78 17.07 4.97
C SER A 18 -7.02 16.19 4.88
N ARG A 19 -8.15 16.72 4.43
CA ARG A 19 -9.42 16.00 4.31
C ARG A 19 -9.99 16.12 2.91
N TYR A 20 -10.71 15.08 2.48
CA TYR A 20 -11.43 15.11 1.21
C TYR A 20 -12.63 16.04 1.29
N THR A 21 -12.79 16.89 0.29
CA THR A 21 -14.00 17.66 0.07
C THR A 21 -15.11 16.79 -0.48
N GLU A 22 -16.36 17.22 -0.35
CA GLU A 22 -17.52 16.52 -0.94
C GLU A 22 -17.37 16.39 -2.48
N GLU A 23 -16.88 17.42 -3.15
CA GLU A 23 -16.63 17.39 -4.59
C GLU A 23 -15.60 16.31 -4.98
N GLN A 24 -14.51 16.18 -4.22
CA GLN A 24 -13.50 15.13 -4.43
C GLN A 24 -14.09 13.73 -4.24
N LEU A 25 -14.92 13.53 -3.21
CA LEU A 25 -15.59 12.27 -2.94
C LEU A 25 -16.61 11.92 -4.04
N LEU A 26 -17.39 12.88 -4.50
CA LEU A 26 -18.32 12.71 -5.62
C LEU A 26 -17.57 12.34 -6.92
N ALA A 27 -16.44 12.98 -7.18
CA ALA A 27 -15.59 12.65 -8.32
C ALA A 27 -15.00 11.23 -8.22
N MET A 28 -14.74 10.70 -7.03
CA MET A 28 -14.36 9.30 -6.81
C MET A 28 -15.54 8.35 -7.09
N GLY A 29 -16.73 8.66 -6.60
CA GLY A 29 -17.93 7.84 -6.79
C GLY A 29 -18.35 7.73 -8.26
N GLY A 30 -18.26 8.79 -9.05
CA GLY A 30 -18.63 8.85 -10.47
C GLY A 30 -17.66 8.19 -11.46
N GLY A 31 -16.61 7.51 -11.01
CA GLY A 31 -15.58 6.94 -11.89
C GLY A 31 -16.06 5.77 -12.75
N ARG A 32 -15.76 5.80 -14.06
CA ARG A 32 -15.98 4.66 -14.98
C ARG A 32 -15.07 3.48 -14.60
N PRO A 33 -15.52 2.22 -14.77
CA PRO A 33 -14.68 1.04 -14.61
C PRO A 33 -13.48 1.10 -15.57
N GLY A 34 -12.26 1.08 -15.05
CA GLY A 34 -11.06 0.92 -15.87
C GLY A 34 -10.01 2.03 -15.83
N ALA A 35 -10.22 3.12 -15.10
CA ALA A 35 -9.16 4.10 -14.88
C ALA A 35 -8.27 3.65 -13.69
N GLY A 36 -7.09 3.13 -14.01
CA GLY A 36 -6.14 2.67 -13.00
C GLY A 36 -5.51 3.82 -12.23
N GLY A 37 -5.28 3.57 -10.95
CA GLY A 37 -4.29 4.21 -10.11
C GLY A 37 -4.33 5.73 -10.01
N ASP A 38 -5.14 6.28 -9.09
CA ASP A 38 -4.99 7.67 -8.69
C ASP A 38 -3.68 7.86 -7.90
N ARG A 39 -2.74 8.59 -8.49
CA ARG A 39 -1.72 9.28 -7.71
C ARG A 39 -2.41 10.38 -6.90
N PRO A 40 -2.07 10.62 -5.64
CA PRO A 40 -2.53 11.78 -4.91
C PRO A 40 -2.20 13.05 -5.71
N VAL A 41 -3.17 13.91 -5.87
CA VAL A 41 -2.97 15.23 -6.48
C VAL A 41 -2.13 16.04 -5.49
N THR A 42 -0.83 16.13 -5.75
CA THR A 42 0.06 17.03 -5.02
C THR A 42 -0.28 18.47 -5.42
N GLY A 43 -0.43 19.31 -4.40
CA GLY A 43 -0.81 20.71 -4.48
C GLY A 43 -0.01 21.55 -5.48
N ALA A 44 -0.70 22.52 -6.00
CA ALA A 44 -0.30 23.48 -7.01
C ALA A 44 0.98 24.27 -6.65
N SER A 45 1.93 24.29 -7.57
CA SER A 45 2.87 25.39 -7.69
C SER A 45 2.37 26.35 -8.75
N SER A 46 2.15 27.61 -8.34
CA SER A 46 1.81 28.71 -9.21
C SER A 46 2.96 29.05 -10.16
N GLY A 47 2.70 29.00 -11.46
CA GLY A 47 3.58 29.52 -12.49
C GLY A 47 2.77 29.75 -13.76
N ALA A 48 2.44 31.02 -14.04
CA ALA A 48 1.73 31.43 -15.23
C ALA A 48 2.61 31.28 -16.48
N ALA A 49 2.10 30.60 -17.51
CA ALA A 49 2.50 30.80 -18.89
C ALA A 49 1.37 30.42 -19.85
N THR A 50 1.07 31.36 -20.69
CA THR A 50 0.04 31.44 -21.72
C THR A 50 0.23 30.45 -22.88
N GLY A 51 -0.90 29.89 -23.37
CA GLY A 51 -1.04 29.69 -24.81
C GLY A 51 -1.29 28.28 -25.33
N ARG A 52 -2.50 28.11 -25.91
CA ARG A 52 -2.93 27.21 -26.98
C ARG A 52 -3.41 25.80 -26.63
N ARG A 53 -4.76 25.67 -26.73
CA ARG A 53 -5.48 24.40 -27.04
C ARG A 53 -5.05 23.87 -28.41
N PRO A 54 -5.10 22.55 -28.58
CA PRO A 54 -6.05 22.00 -29.52
C PRO A 54 -6.88 20.83 -28.97
N THR A 55 -8.11 20.84 -29.40
CA THR A 55 -9.11 19.78 -29.34
C THR A 55 -8.71 18.59 -30.19
N GLN A 56 -8.79 17.35 -29.63
CA GLN A 56 -9.29 16.18 -30.35
C GLN A 56 -9.61 15.06 -29.37
N ALA A 57 -10.82 14.54 -29.51
CA ALA A 57 -11.29 13.34 -28.86
C ALA A 57 -10.56 12.12 -29.44
N SER A 58 -10.19 11.15 -28.61
CA SER A 58 -9.92 9.80 -29.05
C SER A 58 -10.44 8.78 -28.04
N GLU A 59 -11.14 7.86 -28.61
CA GLU A 59 -11.88 6.73 -28.06
C GLU A 59 -10.98 5.75 -27.29
N GLY A 60 -11.63 4.94 -26.44
CA GLY A 60 -11.05 4.03 -25.48
C GLY A 60 -10.07 3.01 -26.06
N THR A 61 -9.03 2.77 -25.28
CA THR A 61 -8.23 1.55 -25.37
C THR A 61 -7.85 1.07 -23.97
N GLY A 62 -8.02 -0.24 -23.78
CA GLY A 62 -7.60 -0.96 -22.59
C GLY A 62 -6.13 -0.71 -22.24
N PHE A 63 -5.70 -1.21 -21.09
CA PHE A 63 -4.36 -1.09 -20.47
C PHE A 63 -3.19 -1.47 -21.40
N SER A 64 -3.02 -0.72 -22.47
CA SER A 64 -1.87 -0.63 -23.34
C SER A 64 -1.35 0.81 -23.39
N GLY A 65 -1.40 1.50 -22.25
CA GLY A 65 -0.66 2.75 -22.10
C GLY A 65 0.80 2.43 -22.35
N GLN A 66 1.33 2.79 -23.53
CA GLN A 66 2.76 2.74 -23.81
C GLN A 66 3.45 3.48 -22.68
N ILE A 67 4.10 2.70 -21.79
CA ILE A 67 5.05 3.29 -20.84
C ILE A 67 6.04 4.05 -21.73
N SER A 68 6.08 5.37 -21.60
CA SER A 68 6.92 6.19 -22.47
C SER A 68 8.36 5.69 -22.37
N GLN A 69 9.13 5.76 -23.46
CA GLN A 69 10.54 5.37 -23.46
C GLN A 69 11.31 6.12 -22.36
N ASP A 70 10.95 7.36 -22.09
CA ASP A 70 11.51 8.18 -21.00
C ASP A 70 11.24 7.57 -19.61
N MET A 71 10.04 7.08 -19.37
CA MET A 71 9.69 6.39 -18.11
C MET A 71 10.49 5.08 -17.98
N MET A 72 10.59 4.29 -19.05
CA MET A 72 11.42 3.06 -19.05
C MET A 72 12.89 3.36 -18.80
N GLN A 73 13.45 4.41 -19.41
CA GLN A 73 14.82 4.84 -19.17
C GLN A 73 15.05 5.29 -17.72
N ARG A 74 14.12 6.05 -17.13
CA ARG A 74 14.19 6.45 -15.71
C ARG A 74 14.17 5.25 -14.78
N PHE A 75 13.31 4.27 -15.01
CA PHE A 75 13.28 3.03 -14.22
C PHE A 75 14.55 2.17 -14.37
N ALA A 76 15.13 2.12 -15.55
CA ALA A 76 16.37 1.37 -15.79
C ALA A 76 17.61 2.12 -15.27
N PHE A 77 17.55 3.44 -15.12
CA PHE A 77 18.69 4.27 -14.73
C PHE A 77 19.14 4.00 -13.30
N GLY A 78 18.23 3.90 -12.34
CA GLY A 78 18.57 3.74 -10.92
C GLY A 78 19.51 2.55 -10.62
N PRO A 79 19.17 1.31 -10.98
CA PRO A 79 20.04 0.15 -10.80
C PRO A 79 21.37 0.24 -11.56
N ARG A 80 21.36 0.81 -12.77
CA ARG A 80 22.59 1.02 -13.55
C ARG A 80 23.48 2.09 -12.93
N ARG A 81 22.89 3.16 -12.41
CA ARG A 81 23.61 4.21 -11.66
C ARG A 81 24.30 3.61 -10.45
N LEU A 82 23.58 2.82 -9.65
CA LEU A 82 24.13 2.19 -8.46
C LEU A 82 25.28 1.22 -8.83
N GLN A 83 25.08 0.38 -9.86
CA GLN A 83 26.13 -0.50 -10.38
C GLN A 83 27.37 0.28 -10.80
N PHE A 84 27.19 1.35 -11.57
CA PHE A 84 28.28 2.22 -12.00
C PHE A 84 29.03 2.84 -10.81
N LEU A 85 28.32 3.37 -9.81
CA LEU A 85 28.94 3.95 -8.62
C LEU A 85 29.78 2.92 -7.87
N MET A 86 29.28 1.69 -7.73
CA MET A 86 30.03 0.60 -7.09
C MET A 86 31.27 0.22 -7.90
N GLU A 87 31.20 0.18 -9.22
CA GLU A 87 32.34 -0.07 -10.11
C GLU A 87 33.39 1.03 -10.04
N GLN A 88 32.99 2.27 -9.76
CA GLN A 88 33.89 3.40 -9.51
C GLN A 88 34.42 3.45 -8.07
N GLY A 89 34.13 2.46 -7.23
CA GLY A 89 34.65 2.35 -5.87
C GLY A 89 33.87 3.13 -4.82
N ALA A 90 32.64 3.54 -5.10
CA ALA A 90 31.79 4.16 -4.08
C ALA A 90 31.55 3.18 -2.92
N VAL A 91 31.69 3.68 -1.69
CA VAL A 91 31.51 2.90 -0.46
C VAL A 91 30.15 3.11 0.19
N ALA A 92 29.45 4.19 -0.18
CA ALA A 92 28.08 4.50 0.24
C ALA A 92 27.44 5.45 -0.77
N VAL A 93 26.11 5.53 -0.78
CA VAL A 93 25.32 6.52 -1.54
C VAL A 93 24.55 7.38 -0.55
N LEU A 94 24.63 8.69 -0.69
CA LEU A 94 23.82 9.66 0.04
C LEU A 94 22.73 10.19 -0.91
N GLU A 95 21.49 10.12 -0.51
CA GLU A 95 20.34 10.54 -1.33
C GLU A 95 19.48 11.57 -0.57
N PRO A 96 18.85 12.52 -1.27
CA PRO A 96 17.93 13.44 -0.61
C PRO A 96 16.62 12.72 -0.27
N SER A 97 16.00 13.13 0.82
CA SER A 97 14.61 12.80 1.11
C SER A 97 13.70 13.49 0.09
N SER A 98 13.34 12.77 -0.97
CA SER A 98 12.78 13.34 -2.21
C SER A 98 11.42 14.05 -2.05
N ARG A 99 10.74 13.84 -0.93
CA ARG A 99 9.44 14.46 -0.60
C ARG A 99 9.51 15.28 0.69
N GLY A 100 10.66 15.28 1.37
CA GLY A 100 10.82 15.86 2.70
C GLY A 100 11.21 17.33 2.67
N ASP A 101 10.76 18.04 3.68
CA ASP A 101 11.19 19.36 4.09
C ASP A 101 11.21 19.42 5.62
N GLY A 102 11.77 20.48 6.21
CA GLY A 102 11.80 20.67 7.66
C GLY A 102 12.40 19.49 8.44
N GLY A 103 13.37 18.76 7.86
CA GLY A 103 13.99 17.60 8.47
C GLY A 103 13.22 16.29 8.29
N THR A 104 12.14 16.25 7.52
CA THR A 104 11.39 15.02 7.23
C THR A 104 12.23 14.06 6.39
N LEU A 105 12.40 12.84 6.89
CA LEU A 105 13.15 11.77 6.22
C LEU A 105 12.20 10.68 5.77
N PHE A 106 12.05 10.53 4.46
CA PHE A 106 11.31 9.42 3.87
C PHE A 106 12.26 8.28 3.54
N VAL A 107 11.91 7.08 3.97
CA VAL A 107 12.69 5.86 3.76
C VAL A 107 11.92 4.84 2.93
N GLN A 108 12.65 3.93 2.34
CA GLN A 108 12.11 2.79 1.59
C GLN A 108 13.20 1.72 1.46
N GLN A 109 12.86 0.61 0.82
CA GLN A 109 13.84 -0.42 0.52
C GLN A 109 15.04 0.13 -0.27
N ALA A 110 16.23 -0.40 0.02
CA ALA A 110 17.43 -0.11 -0.75
C ALA A 110 17.25 -0.49 -2.23
N ALA A 111 17.78 0.31 -3.14
CA ALA A 111 17.88 -0.09 -4.53
C ALA A 111 18.85 -1.27 -4.67
N VAL A 112 18.56 -2.21 -5.57
CA VAL A 112 19.43 -3.33 -5.89
C VAL A 112 20.23 -2.97 -7.15
N PRO A 113 21.57 -3.17 -7.17
CA PRO A 113 22.38 -2.91 -8.37
C PRO A 113 21.92 -3.79 -9.53
N ALA A 114 22.07 -3.29 -10.76
CA ALA A 114 21.83 -4.12 -11.93
C ALA A 114 22.77 -5.33 -11.91
N ALA A 115 22.23 -6.52 -12.20
CA ALA A 115 23.09 -7.68 -12.37
C ALA A 115 24.10 -7.40 -13.49
N PRO A 116 25.40 -7.72 -13.31
CA PRO A 116 26.36 -7.61 -14.40
C PRO A 116 25.84 -8.40 -15.59
N PRO A 117 26.04 -7.92 -16.83
CA PRO A 117 25.67 -8.70 -17.99
C PRO A 117 26.37 -10.05 -17.89
N SER A 118 25.61 -11.09 -17.61
CA SER A 118 26.15 -12.45 -17.54
C SER A 118 26.81 -12.71 -18.89
N ARG A 119 28.14 -12.92 -18.90
CA ARG A 119 28.77 -13.62 -20.00
C ARG A 119 27.96 -14.89 -20.16
N GLN A 120 27.26 -15.01 -21.28
CA GLN A 120 26.37 -16.11 -21.59
C GLN A 120 27.08 -17.45 -21.36
N GLN A 121 26.99 -17.97 -20.16
CA GLN A 121 27.04 -19.40 -19.96
C GLN A 121 25.57 -19.84 -19.99
N SER A 122 25.18 -20.38 -21.12
CA SER A 122 23.88 -20.98 -21.36
C SER A 122 23.74 -22.26 -20.53
N THR A 123 23.49 -22.10 -19.24
CA THR A 123 23.06 -23.24 -18.44
C THR A 123 21.58 -23.51 -18.74
N PRO A 124 21.12 -24.78 -18.76
CA PRO A 124 19.72 -25.12 -18.97
C PRO A 124 18.76 -24.40 -18.00
N ALA A 125 19.22 -24.08 -16.79
CA ALA A 125 18.47 -23.29 -15.81
C ALA A 125 18.29 -21.81 -16.21
N ALA A 126 19.28 -21.19 -16.89
CA ALA A 126 19.15 -19.82 -17.39
C ALA A 126 18.23 -19.75 -18.62
N GLN A 127 18.16 -20.82 -19.43
CA GLN A 127 17.22 -20.94 -20.54
C GLN A 127 15.78 -21.17 -20.05
N ALA A 128 15.58 -21.97 -19.00
CA ALA A 128 14.28 -22.13 -18.37
C ALA A 128 13.77 -20.80 -17.76
N ALA A 129 14.64 -20.03 -17.13
CA ALA A 129 14.31 -18.69 -16.61
C ALA A 129 14.01 -17.66 -17.70
N SER A 130 14.54 -17.81 -18.93
CA SER A 130 14.22 -16.92 -20.05
C SER A 130 12.86 -17.21 -20.70
N ALA A 131 12.31 -18.41 -20.50
CA ALA A 131 11.02 -18.84 -21.06
C ALA A 131 9.80 -18.30 -20.27
N GLU A 132 9.99 -17.58 -19.16
CA GLU A 132 8.94 -17.21 -18.21
C GLU A 132 8.41 -15.77 -18.36
N THR A 133 8.75 -15.08 -19.44
CA THR A 133 8.17 -13.75 -19.71
C THR A 133 6.79 -13.92 -20.33
N PRO A 134 5.73 -13.35 -19.75
CA PRO A 134 4.41 -13.41 -20.35
C PRO A 134 4.44 -12.86 -21.79
N PRO A 135 3.76 -13.47 -22.75
CA PRO A 135 3.72 -13.00 -24.12
C PRO A 135 3.21 -11.56 -24.16
N GLY A 136 3.89 -10.68 -24.90
CA GLY A 136 3.55 -9.27 -25.04
C GLY A 136 4.17 -8.31 -24.00
N VAL A 137 4.93 -8.81 -23.04
CA VAL A 137 5.66 -7.95 -22.09
C VAL A 137 7.01 -7.54 -22.70
N PRO A 138 7.29 -6.23 -22.89
CA PRO A 138 8.57 -5.76 -23.39
C PRO A 138 9.74 -6.26 -22.52
N PRO A 139 10.91 -6.58 -23.11
CA PRO A 139 12.05 -7.12 -22.37
C PRO A 139 12.50 -6.28 -21.17
N ALA A 140 12.39 -4.95 -21.27
CA ALA A 140 12.71 -4.02 -20.18
C ALA A 140 11.75 -4.17 -19.00
N ILE A 141 10.44 -4.39 -19.24
CA ILE A 141 9.44 -4.64 -18.21
C ILE A 141 9.65 -6.02 -17.61
N ALA A 142 9.94 -7.02 -18.43
CA ALA A 142 10.27 -8.36 -17.95
C ALA A 142 11.51 -8.35 -17.03
N GLN A 143 12.53 -7.57 -17.37
CA GLN A 143 13.71 -7.38 -16.53
C GLN A 143 13.37 -6.63 -15.22
N MET A 144 12.44 -5.68 -15.26
CA MET A 144 11.94 -4.97 -14.07
C MET A 144 11.15 -5.91 -13.14
N MET A 145 10.33 -6.81 -13.71
CA MET A 145 9.60 -7.83 -12.95
C MET A 145 10.53 -8.90 -12.34
N ARG A 146 11.75 -9.06 -12.85
CA ARG A 146 12.79 -9.95 -12.33
C ARG A 146 13.73 -9.29 -11.32
N ARG A 147 13.47 -8.05 -10.89
CA ARG A 147 14.30 -7.41 -9.87
C ARG A 147 14.30 -8.24 -8.60
N GLN A 148 15.48 -8.66 -8.20
CA GLN A 148 15.66 -9.26 -6.89
C GLN A 148 15.35 -8.22 -5.81
N SER A 149 14.66 -8.67 -4.80
CA SER A 149 14.45 -7.89 -3.59
C SER A 149 15.78 -7.78 -2.82
N PRO A 150 16.08 -6.65 -2.17
CA PRO A 150 17.30 -6.51 -1.36
C PRO A 150 17.36 -7.50 -0.18
N TRP A 151 16.23 -8.07 0.22
CA TRP A 151 16.13 -9.12 1.24
C TRP A 151 16.05 -10.55 0.67
N ALA A 152 16.18 -10.73 -0.64
CA ALA A 152 16.28 -12.06 -1.20
C ALA A 152 17.57 -12.76 -0.73
N LYS A 153 17.48 -14.08 -0.52
CA LYS A 153 18.62 -14.88 -0.04
C LYS A 153 19.85 -14.78 -0.95
N ASP A 154 19.62 -14.60 -2.24
CA ASP A 154 20.61 -14.45 -3.30
C ASP A 154 20.75 -13.01 -3.79
N ALA A 155 20.31 -12.02 -3.00
CA ALA A 155 20.47 -10.63 -3.34
C ALA A 155 21.94 -10.28 -3.61
N PRO A 156 22.23 -9.49 -4.64
CA PRO A 156 23.60 -9.11 -4.95
C PRO A 156 24.17 -8.24 -3.82
N ARG A 157 25.51 -8.30 -3.68
CA ARG A 157 26.19 -7.40 -2.74
C ARG A 157 25.83 -5.95 -3.05
N ASN A 158 25.54 -5.20 -2.02
CA ASN A 158 25.14 -3.81 -2.10
C ASN A 158 26.01 -2.93 -1.17
N ILE A 159 25.95 -1.62 -1.36
CA ILE A 159 26.58 -0.62 -0.49
C ILE A 159 25.50 0.11 0.29
N PRO A 160 25.84 0.71 1.46
CA PRO A 160 24.91 1.52 2.23
C PRO A 160 24.27 2.63 1.38
N GLN A 161 22.97 2.78 1.50
CA GLN A 161 22.19 3.85 0.89
C GLN A 161 21.52 4.62 2.02
N ILE A 162 21.87 5.89 2.14
CA ILE A 162 21.55 6.73 3.30
C ILE A 162 20.75 7.93 2.82
N VAL A 163 19.57 8.12 3.41
CA VAL A 163 18.73 9.28 3.15
C VAL A 163 19.13 10.42 4.07
N LEU A 164 19.37 11.59 3.49
CA LEU A 164 19.58 12.84 4.19
C LEU A 164 18.36 13.73 4.07
N SER A 165 18.13 14.61 5.06
CA SER A 165 17.13 15.66 4.86
C SER A 165 17.49 16.49 3.63
N THR A 166 16.48 17.00 2.94
CA THR A 166 16.64 17.80 1.72
C THR A 166 17.54 19.01 1.97
N GLU A 167 17.43 19.62 3.15
CA GLU A 167 18.24 20.79 3.54
C GLU A 167 19.73 20.43 3.65
N HIS A 168 20.04 19.34 4.32
CA HIS A 168 21.43 18.87 4.49
C HIS A 168 22.01 18.41 3.15
N PHE A 169 21.27 17.61 2.39
CA PHE A 169 21.72 17.18 1.07
C PHE A 169 22.02 18.36 0.15
N ASN A 170 21.10 19.33 0.05
CA ASN A 170 21.26 20.51 -0.80
C ASN A 170 22.41 21.40 -0.32
N ARG A 171 22.69 21.44 0.99
CA ARG A 171 23.89 22.15 1.51
C ARG A 171 25.18 21.51 0.99
N LEU A 172 25.29 20.17 1.08
CA LEU A 172 26.46 19.44 0.55
C LEU A 172 26.60 19.63 -0.95
N ALA A 173 25.51 19.56 -1.71
CA ALA A 173 25.50 19.76 -3.15
C ALA A 173 26.03 21.16 -3.52
N ARG A 174 25.54 22.22 -2.87
CA ARG A 174 26.00 23.60 -3.13
C ARG A 174 27.48 23.81 -2.81
N ILE A 175 28.02 23.19 -1.75
CA ILE A 175 29.45 23.27 -1.43
C ILE A 175 30.27 22.63 -2.57
N LEU A 176 29.85 21.46 -3.05
CA LEU A 176 30.51 20.77 -4.16
C LEU A 176 30.41 21.57 -5.47
N GLU A 177 29.25 22.15 -5.76
CA GLU A 177 29.03 23.03 -6.94
C GLU A 177 29.91 24.28 -6.91
N ALA A 178 30.23 24.79 -5.72
CA ALA A 178 31.17 25.90 -5.53
C ALA A 178 32.65 25.46 -5.70
N GLY A 179 32.92 24.17 -5.96
CA GLY A 179 34.27 23.64 -6.12
C GLY A 179 34.99 23.34 -4.82
N GLU A 180 34.30 23.43 -3.68
CA GLU A 180 34.88 23.16 -2.38
C GLU A 180 34.81 21.65 -2.04
N PRO A 181 35.88 21.06 -1.47
CA PRO A 181 35.90 19.65 -1.12
C PRO A 181 35.00 19.37 0.08
N VAL A 182 34.14 18.35 -0.04
CA VAL A 182 33.32 17.85 1.07
C VAL A 182 33.89 16.55 1.60
N ARG A 183 34.05 16.45 2.92
CA ARG A 183 34.39 15.22 3.61
C ARG A 183 33.25 14.86 4.55
N VAL A 184 32.83 13.59 4.48
CA VAL A 184 31.78 13.03 5.36
C VAL A 184 32.38 11.85 6.12
N ALA A 185 32.17 11.82 7.43
CA ALA A 185 32.41 10.63 8.24
C ALA A 185 31.11 9.86 8.36
N LEU A 186 31.16 8.56 8.09
CA LEU A 186 30.03 7.66 8.23
C LEU A 186 30.37 6.59 9.25
N GLU A 187 29.57 6.52 10.31
CA GLU A 187 29.58 5.42 11.26
C GLU A 187 28.25 4.67 11.13
N LEU A 188 28.30 3.40 10.74
CA LEU A 188 27.15 2.54 10.52
C LEU A 188 27.38 1.19 11.18
N GLN A 189 26.51 0.84 12.12
CA GLN A 189 26.49 -0.46 12.77
C GLN A 189 25.23 -1.20 12.36
N VAL A 190 25.39 -2.40 11.80
CA VAL A 190 24.26 -3.24 11.33
C VAL A 190 24.50 -4.66 11.83
N GLU A 191 23.51 -5.21 12.49
CA GLU A 191 23.46 -6.62 12.86
C GLU A 191 22.42 -7.36 12.00
N ARG A 192 22.81 -8.51 11.48
CA ARG A 192 21.92 -9.39 10.72
C ARG A 192 21.45 -10.56 11.58
N HIS A 193 20.19 -10.59 11.92
CA HIS A 193 19.57 -11.70 12.65
C HIS A 193 19.16 -12.78 11.65
N THR A 194 19.95 -13.87 11.59
CA THR A 194 19.75 -14.95 10.60
C THR A 194 19.34 -16.28 11.23
N ARG A 195 19.05 -16.32 12.53
CA ARG A 195 18.69 -17.55 13.25
C ARG A 195 17.28 -18.01 12.89
N ASP A 196 16.35 -17.09 12.80
CA ASP A 196 14.99 -17.32 12.36
C ASP A 196 14.66 -16.31 11.26
N LEU A 197 14.31 -16.82 10.08
CA LEU A 197 13.94 -16.04 8.91
C LEU A 197 12.45 -16.16 8.59
N ASN A 198 11.66 -16.76 9.49
CA ASN A 198 10.23 -16.84 9.31
C ASN A 198 9.57 -15.49 9.69
N GLY A 199 8.56 -15.12 8.94
CA GLY A 199 7.60 -14.09 9.30
C GLY A 199 6.34 -14.71 9.92
N TYR A 200 5.65 -13.97 10.78
CA TYR A 200 4.53 -14.49 11.55
C TYR A 200 3.31 -13.58 11.45
N ASN A 201 2.24 -14.07 10.85
CA ASN A 201 0.95 -13.41 10.89
C ASN A 201 0.22 -13.73 12.20
N THR A 202 -0.40 -12.76 12.82
CA THR A 202 -1.26 -12.95 14.00
C THR A 202 -2.71 -13.12 13.56
N ILE A 203 -3.33 -14.24 13.94
CA ILE A 203 -4.71 -14.60 13.52
C ILE A 203 -5.56 -14.87 14.76
N ALA A 204 -6.76 -14.29 14.80
CA ALA A 204 -7.75 -14.57 15.82
C ALA A 204 -9.16 -14.65 15.20
N GLU A 205 -10.13 -15.23 15.91
CA GLU A 205 -11.47 -15.47 15.39
C GLU A 205 -12.57 -15.18 16.41
N ILE A 206 -13.70 -14.68 15.91
CA ILE A 206 -15.01 -14.82 16.54
C ILE A 206 -15.71 -15.97 15.80
N PRO A 207 -15.96 -17.12 16.46
CA PRO A 207 -16.62 -18.25 15.81
C PRO A 207 -18.03 -17.89 15.31
N GLY A 208 -18.34 -18.35 14.10
CA GLY A 208 -19.69 -18.24 13.54
C GLY A 208 -20.69 -19.19 14.16
N THR A 209 -21.96 -19.08 13.77
CA THR A 209 -23.05 -19.94 14.22
C THR A 209 -23.42 -21.00 13.15
N ASP A 210 -24.46 -20.77 12.38
CA ASP A 210 -24.98 -21.71 11.37
C ASP A 210 -24.11 -21.80 10.10
N LEU A 211 -23.35 -20.75 9.76
CA LEU A 211 -22.42 -20.71 8.65
C LEU A 211 -20.95 -20.66 9.13
N LYS A 212 -20.64 -21.27 10.26
CA LYS A 212 -19.33 -21.18 10.94
C LYS A 212 -18.13 -21.61 10.09
N ASP A 213 -18.36 -22.43 9.07
CA ASP A 213 -17.30 -22.88 8.15
C ASP A 213 -16.99 -21.88 7.04
N GLU A 214 -17.80 -20.85 6.89
CA GLU A 214 -17.55 -19.71 6.00
C GLU A 214 -16.89 -18.56 6.78
N ILE A 215 -16.07 -17.76 6.08
CA ILE A 215 -15.17 -16.81 6.71
C ILE A 215 -15.36 -15.41 6.11
N VAL A 216 -15.41 -14.41 6.96
CA VAL A 216 -15.19 -13.00 6.64
C VAL A 216 -13.94 -12.54 7.36
N MET A 217 -13.04 -11.86 6.68
CA MET A 217 -11.79 -11.39 7.26
C MET A 217 -11.69 -9.88 7.30
N LEU A 218 -10.96 -9.37 8.29
CA LEU A 218 -10.50 -7.99 8.39
C LEU A 218 -9.04 -7.98 8.83
N GLY A 219 -8.32 -6.89 8.57
CA GLY A 219 -6.94 -6.79 9.01
C GLY A 219 -6.19 -5.57 8.49
N GLY A 220 -4.93 -5.55 8.83
CA GLY A 220 -3.90 -4.60 8.42
C GLY A 220 -2.53 -5.18 8.76
N HIS A 221 -1.44 -4.54 8.33
CA HIS A 221 -0.11 -5.04 8.64
C HIS A 221 0.44 -4.49 9.94
N LEU A 222 1.30 -5.28 10.58
CA LEU A 222 1.95 -4.96 11.87
C LEU A 222 3.33 -4.35 11.71
N ASP A 223 4.01 -4.68 10.61
CA ASP A 223 5.35 -4.17 10.33
C ASP A 223 5.29 -2.70 9.87
N SER A 224 6.40 -2.03 9.94
CA SER A 224 6.57 -0.65 9.48
C SER A 224 8.02 -0.38 9.10
N TRP A 225 8.28 0.71 8.37
CA TRP A 225 9.63 1.17 8.13
C TRP A 225 10.30 1.70 9.40
N HIS A 226 11.60 1.51 9.49
CA HIS A 226 12.44 1.76 10.66
C HIS A 226 12.68 3.23 11.04
N SER A 227 12.14 4.18 10.28
CA SER A 227 12.38 5.62 10.52
C SER A 227 11.60 6.20 11.69
N ALA A 228 10.49 5.55 12.09
CA ALA A 228 9.63 5.96 13.21
C ALA A 228 8.93 4.75 13.84
N THR A 229 7.80 4.99 14.53
CA THR A 229 7.06 3.95 15.26
C THR A 229 5.94 3.28 14.45
N GLY A 230 5.66 3.74 13.22
CA GLY A 230 4.67 3.12 12.33
C GLY A 230 3.23 3.28 12.79
N VAL A 231 2.85 4.45 13.32
CA VAL A 231 1.49 4.65 13.84
C VAL A 231 0.49 4.84 12.72
N THR A 232 0.82 5.64 11.71
CA THR A 232 -0.09 5.88 10.58
C THR A 232 0.04 4.79 9.52
N ASP A 233 1.18 4.07 9.52
CA ASP A 233 1.57 3.02 8.59
C ASP A 233 2.22 1.83 9.33
N ASN A 234 1.44 0.87 9.91
CA ASN A 234 -0.02 0.82 9.88
C ASN A 234 -0.60 0.47 11.27
N GLY A 235 0.00 0.97 12.36
CA GLY A 235 -0.51 0.76 13.72
C GLY A 235 -1.96 1.20 13.90
N ALA A 236 -2.38 2.28 13.22
CA ALA A 236 -3.75 2.78 13.24
C ALA A 236 -4.74 1.78 12.62
N GLY A 237 -4.43 1.21 11.45
CA GLY A 237 -5.26 0.19 10.82
C GLY A 237 -5.39 -1.06 11.68
N VAL A 238 -4.29 -1.50 12.29
CA VAL A 238 -4.28 -2.61 13.25
C VAL A 238 -5.20 -2.30 14.45
N ALA A 239 -5.05 -1.12 15.06
CA ALA A 239 -5.86 -0.71 16.20
C ALA A 239 -7.36 -0.65 15.86
N VAL A 240 -7.71 -0.11 14.71
CA VAL A 240 -9.09 -0.08 14.19
C VAL A 240 -9.66 -1.50 14.02
N CYS A 241 -8.91 -2.41 13.42
CA CYS A 241 -9.35 -3.79 13.25
C CYS A 241 -9.53 -4.52 14.58
N MET A 242 -8.61 -4.32 15.53
CA MET A 242 -8.73 -4.89 16.88
C MET A 242 -9.93 -4.32 17.63
N GLU A 243 -10.15 -3.02 17.54
CA GLU A 243 -11.29 -2.35 18.17
C GLU A 243 -12.62 -2.79 17.53
N ALA A 244 -12.67 -2.97 16.21
CA ALA A 244 -13.85 -3.50 15.53
C ALA A 244 -14.25 -4.88 16.06
N VAL A 245 -13.29 -5.78 16.26
CA VAL A 245 -13.52 -7.10 16.86
C VAL A 245 -13.99 -6.97 18.32
N ARG A 246 -13.37 -6.06 19.10
CA ARG A 246 -13.76 -5.78 20.48
C ARG A 246 -15.21 -5.26 20.57
N ILE A 247 -15.60 -4.34 19.67
CA ILE A 247 -16.98 -3.81 19.58
C ILE A 247 -17.97 -4.95 19.35
N LEU A 248 -17.71 -5.84 18.39
CA LEU A 248 -18.58 -6.98 18.07
C LEU A 248 -18.77 -7.89 19.28
N GLN A 249 -17.69 -8.20 19.99
CA GLN A 249 -17.75 -9.03 21.22
C GLN A 249 -18.47 -8.32 22.36
N ALA A 250 -18.17 -7.04 22.63
CA ALA A 250 -18.78 -6.27 23.71
C ALA A 250 -20.27 -6.05 23.50
N ALA A 251 -20.73 -5.93 22.24
CA ALA A 251 -22.15 -5.86 21.89
C ALA A 251 -22.87 -7.22 21.96
N GLY A 252 -22.16 -8.31 22.26
CA GLY A 252 -22.73 -9.65 22.33
C GLY A 252 -23.25 -10.19 20.99
N LEU A 253 -22.74 -9.66 19.89
CA LEU A 253 -23.17 -10.03 18.53
C LEU A 253 -22.67 -11.43 18.18
N ARG A 254 -23.55 -12.22 17.60
CA ARG A 254 -23.26 -13.61 17.19
C ARG A 254 -23.31 -13.68 15.66
N PRO A 255 -22.18 -13.64 14.97
CA PRO A 255 -22.16 -13.70 13.51
C PRO A 255 -22.55 -15.09 13.00
N ARG A 256 -23.15 -15.16 11.83
CA ARG A 256 -23.41 -16.44 11.17
C ARG A 256 -22.12 -17.07 10.65
N ARG A 257 -21.26 -16.28 9.95
CA ARG A 257 -19.94 -16.67 9.48
C ARG A 257 -18.88 -16.35 10.52
N THR A 258 -17.84 -17.16 10.57
CA THR A 258 -16.66 -16.87 11.39
C THR A 258 -16.01 -15.57 10.92
N ILE A 259 -15.81 -14.63 11.85
CA ILE A 259 -15.07 -13.40 11.62
C ILE A 259 -13.62 -13.64 12.04
N ARG A 260 -12.68 -13.44 11.11
CA ARG A 260 -11.25 -13.66 11.33
C ARG A 260 -10.50 -12.34 11.17
N ILE A 261 -9.84 -11.90 12.24
CA ILE A 261 -8.86 -10.81 12.16
C ILE A 261 -7.50 -11.39 11.79
N ALA A 262 -6.79 -10.70 10.90
CA ALA A 262 -5.45 -11.05 10.50
C ALA A 262 -4.57 -9.80 10.55
N LEU A 263 -3.48 -9.88 11.32
CA LEU A 263 -2.46 -8.86 11.39
C LEU A 263 -1.25 -9.40 10.65
N TRP A 264 -0.91 -8.73 9.54
CA TRP A 264 0.08 -9.24 8.59
C TRP A 264 1.48 -8.82 8.95
N ASP A 265 2.44 -9.66 8.61
CA ASP A 265 3.87 -9.40 8.71
C ASP A 265 4.46 -9.15 7.30
N ALA A 266 5.49 -8.33 7.24
CA ALA A 266 6.26 -8.06 6.03
C ALA A 266 5.41 -7.56 4.83
N GLU A 267 4.47 -6.67 5.10
CA GLU A 267 3.72 -5.95 4.07
C GLU A 267 4.66 -5.04 3.28
N GLU A 268 5.46 -4.26 3.99
CA GLU A 268 6.43 -3.28 3.49
C GLU A 268 7.48 -3.90 2.56
N GLN A 269 7.72 -5.19 2.70
CA GLN A 269 8.63 -5.95 1.86
C GLN A 269 7.92 -6.62 0.67
N GLY A 270 6.67 -6.28 0.42
CA GLY A 270 5.89 -6.69 -0.75
C GLY A 270 4.76 -7.65 -0.45
N LEU A 271 3.97 -7.40 0.60
CA LEU A 271 2.77 -8.16 1.00
C LEU A 271 3.10 -9.62 1.33
N MET A 272 4.27 -9.90 1.93
CA MET A 272 4.72 -11.29 2.09
C MET A 272 3.79 -12.09 2.98
N GLY A 273 3.33 -11.51 4.09
CA GLY A 273 2.44 -12.18 5.05
C GLY A 273 1.10 -12.52 4.46
N SER A 274 0.41 -11.56 3.86
CA SER A 274 -0.92 -11.79 3.26
C SER A 274 -0.85 -12.68 2.02
N ARG A 275 0.14 -12.50 1.14
CA ARG A 275 0.35 -13.38 -0.03
C ARG A 275 0.66 -14.81 0.38
N GLY A 276 1.55 -14.98 1.37
CA GLY A 276 1.88 -16.29 1.91
C GLY A 276 0.66 -16.97 2.53
N TYR A 277 -0.15 -16.21 3.25
CA TYR A 277 -1.39 -16.71 3.85
C TYR A 277 -2.41 -17.12 2.79
N VAL A 278 -2.67 -16.28 1.78
CA VAL A 278 -3.58 -16.60 0.67
C VAL A 278 -3.11 -17.83 -0.08
N ALA A 279 -1.80 -17.91 -0.39
CA ALA A 279 -1.24 -19.06 -1.09
C ALA A 279 -1.34 -20.37 -0.30
N LYS A 280 -1.19 -20.32 1.02
CA LYS A 280 -1.23 -21.48 1.91
C LYS A 280 -2.66 -21.97 2.18
N HIS A 281 -3.64 -21.05 2.25
CA HIS A 281 -4.98 -21.39 2.75
C HIS A 281 -6.07 -21.36 1.69
N PHE A 282 -5.94 -20.52 0.65
CA PHE A 282 -7.02 -20.29 -0.29
C PHE A 282 -6.69 -20.62 -1.73
N ALA A 283 -5.66 -20.01 -2.30
CA ALA A 283 -5.31 -20.24 -3.70
C ALA A 283 -3.89 -19.77 -4.01
N SER A 284 -3.22 -20.46 -4.93
CA SER A 284 -1.89 -20.12 -5.39
C SER A 284 -1.77 -20.19 -6.91
N ARG A 285 -0.75 -19.55 -7.46
CA ARG A 285 -0.32 -19.70 -8.86
C ARG A 285 1.11 -20.20 -8.88
N ALA A 286 1.41 -21.17 -9.71
CA ALA A 286 2.77 -21.70 -9.87
C ALA A 286 3.76 -20.62 -10.34
N ARG A 287 3.27 -19.62 -11.10
CA ARG A 287 4.01 -18.45 -11.59
C ARG A 287 3.03 -17.33 -11.97
N PRO A 288 3.48 -16.07 -12.12
CA PRO A 288 2.64 -14.99 -12.63
C PRO A 288 1.99 -15.39 -13.97
N GLY A 289 0.67 -15.17 -14.09
CA GLY A 289 -0.11 -15.53 -15.29
C GLY A 289 -0.48 -17.02 -15.43
N ALA A 290 -0.01 -17.90 -14.55
CA ALA A 290 -0.47 -19.29 -14.52
C ALA A 290 -1.91 -19.42 -14.02
N GLU A 291 -2.54 -20.53 -14.32
CA GLU A 291 -3.86 -20.87 -13.80
C GLU A 291 -3.87 -20.89 -12.26
N LEU A 292 -4.97 -20.43 -11.68
CA LEU A 292 -5.14 -20.36 -10.23
C LEU A 292 -5.49 -21.77 -9.69
N THR A 293 -4.63 -22.30 -8.82
CA THR A 293 -4.91 -23.52 -8.08
C THR A 293 -5.68 -23.17 -6.80
N LYS A 294 -6.95 -23.53 -6.73
CA LYS A 294 -7.81 -23.30 -5.57
C LYS A 294 -7.65 -24.41 -4.54
N LEU A 295 -7.60 -24.03 -3.27
CA LEU A 295 -7.60 -24.93 -2.13
C LEU A 295 -9.02 -25.11 -1.56
N PRO A 296 -9.31 -26.13 -0.72
CA PRO A 296 -10.67 -26.40 -0.21
C PRO A 296 -11.33 -25.22 0.53
N ALA A 297 -10.54 -24.33 1.13
CA ALA A 297 -11.06 -23.15 1.82
C ALA A 297 -11.33 -21.96 0.89
N TYR A 298 -10.96 -22.04 -0.39
CA TYR A 298 -11.14 -20.94 -1.34
C TYR A 298 -12.60 -20.49 -1.45
N ASP A 299 -13.52 -21.45 -1.53
CA ASP A 299 -14.94 -21.14 -1.67
C ASP A 299 -15.62 -20.82 -0.33
N LYS A 300 -14.93 -21.01 0.78
CA LYS A 300 -15.42 -20.68 2.12
C LYS A 300 -15.27 -19.22 2.49
N ILE A 301 -14.28 -18.50 1.94
CA ILE A 301 -14.07 -17.08 2.24
C ILE A 301 -15.03 -16.20 1.44
N SER A 302 -15.73 -15.30 2.16
CA SER A 302 -16.64 -14.32 1.58
C SER A 302 -15.90 -13.06 1.16
N ALA A 303 -15.14 -12.45 2.07
CA ALA A 303 -14.41 -11.21 1.82
C ALA A 303 -13.26 -10.98 2.81
N TYR A 304 -12.36 -10.07 2.44
CA TYR A 304 -11.35 -9.46 3.29
C TYR A 304 -11.44 -7.92 3.22
N PHE A 305 -11.53 -7.27 4.38
CA PHE A 305 -11.57 -5.81 4.53
C PHE A 305 -10.26 -5.33 5.15
N ASN A 306 -9.56 -4.45 4.47
CA ASN A 306 -8.26 -3.88 4.85
C ASN A 306 -8.39 -2.41 5.22
N LEU A 307 -7.55 -1.94 6.14
CA LEU A 307 -7.41 -0.53 6.45
C LEU A 307 -5.94 -0.17 6.56
N ASP A 308 -5.47 0.69 5.65
CA ASP A 308 -4.06 1.02 5.51
C ASP A 308 -3.87 2.26 4.63
N ASN A 309 -4.32 3.43 5.11
CA ASN A 309 -4.10 4.74 4.48
C ASN A 309 -4.08 5.86 5.53
N GLY A 310 -3.37 5.63 6.64
CA GLY A 310 -3.21 6.63 7.68
C GLY A 310 -4.30 6.60 8.74
N THR A 311 -4.52 7.73 9.41
CA THR A 311 -5.35 7.85 10.62
C THR A 311 -6.67 8.59 10.40
N GLY A 312 -6.97 8.97 9.15
CA GLY A 312 -8.16 9.75 8.84
C GLY A 312 -9.46 8.95 8.85
N LYS A 313 -10.58 9.67 8.92
CA LYS A 313 -11.92 9.09 8.84
C LYS A 313 -12.10 8.21 7.62
N ILE A 314 -12.86 7.12 7.77
CA ILE A 314 -13.41 6.42 6.62
C ILE A 314 -14.43 7.32 5.93
N ARG A 315 -14.22 7.55 4.62
CA ARG A 315 -15.09 8.33 3.75
C ARG A 315 -15.88 7.45 2.78
N GLY A 316 -15.50 6.19 2.67
CA GLY A 316 -16.11 5.23 1.77
C GLY A 316 -15.27 3.98 1.54
N ILE A 317 -15.54 3.29 0.42
CA ILE A 317 -14.87 2.02 0.10
C ILE A 317 -14.66 1.87 -1.42
N TYR A 318 -13.53 1.26 -1.80
CA TYR A 318 -13.24 0.83 -3.16
C TYR A 318 -13.82 -0.56 -3.42
N ALA A 319 -14.69 -0.69 -4.42
CA ALA A 319 -15.28 -1.98 -4.81
C ALA A 319 -14.37 -2.81 -5.73
N GLN A 320 -13.15 -2.38 -5.99
CA GLN A 320 -12.09 -3.09 -6.72
C GLN A 320 -12.53 -3.62 -8.09
N GLY A 321 -13.23 -2.79 -8.87
CA GLY A 321 -13.74 -3.15 -10.19
C GLY A 321 -14.98 -4.04 -10.20
N ASN A 322 -15.55 -4.35 -9.03
CA ASN A 322 -16.74 -5.20 -8.90
C ASN A 322 -18.02 -4.37 -8.74
N SER A 323 -18.68 -4.05 -9.84
CA SER A 323 -19.89 -3.22 -9.85
C SER A 323 -21.09 -3.87 -9.12
N ALA A 324 -21.12 -5.19 -8.96
CA ALA A 324 -22.20 -5.88 -8.24
C ALA A 324 -22.21 -5.53 -6.72
N LEU A 325 -21.10 -4.99 -6.21
CA LEU A 325 -20.99 -4.58 -4.81
C LEU A 325 -21.48 -3.16 -4.52
N LEU A 326 -21.64 -2.32 -5.56
CA LEU A 326 -22.01 -0.92 -5.37
C LEU A 326 -23.32 -0.75 -4.58
N PRO A 327 -24.44 -1.42 -4.92
CA PRO A 327 -25.68 -1.29 -4.15
C PRO A 327 -25.54 -1.86 -2.72
N ILE A 328 -24.78 -2.93 -2.54
CA ILE A 328 -24.59 -3.57 -1.24
C ILE A 328 -23.82 -2.64 -0.30
N PHE A 329 -22.72 -2.06 -0.76
CA PHE A 329 -21.91 -1.17 0.05
C PHE A 329 -22.55 0.20 0.26
N ALA A 330 -23.37 0.68 -0.70
CA ALA A 330 -24.15 1.89 -0.52
C ALA A 330 -25.16 1.74 0.62
N GLU A 331 -25.90 0.63 0.68
CA GLU A 331 -26.82 0.29 1.76
C GLU A 331 -26.08 0.20 3.11
N TRP A 332 -24.91 -0.42 3.14
CA TRP A 332 -24.13 -0.54 4.38
C TRP A 332 -23.52 0.77 4.87
N LEU A 333 -23.26 1.73 3.98
CA LEU A 333 -22.77 3.07 4.36
C LEU A 333 -23.88 4.02 4.77
N GLU A 334 -25.14 3.79 4.38
CA GLU A 334 -26.24 4.70 4.65
C GLU A 334 -26.33 5.14 6.12
N PRO A 335 -26.21 4.24 7.13
CA PRO A 335 -26.24 4.63 8.54
C PRO A 335 -25.09 5.53 9.01
N PHE A 336 -24.05 5.70 8.18
CA PHE A 336 -22.84 6.46 8.50
C PHE A 336 -22.66 7.72 7.65
N HIS A 337 -23.70 8.13 6.92
CA HIS A 337 -23.66 9.34 6.11
C HIS A 337 -23.47 10.59 6.97
N ASP A 338 -24.07 10.64 8.14
CA ASP A 338 -23.90 11.70 9.15
C ASP A 338 -22.47 11.76 9.73
N LEU A 339 -21.74 10.65 9.68
CA LEU A 339 -20.32 10.58 10.05
C LEU A 339 -19.38 10.89 8.88
N GLY A 340 -19.94 11.21 7.70
CA GLY A 340 -19.19 11.58 6.49
C GLY A 340 -18.68 10.43 5.64
N ALA A 341 -19.16 9.20 5.86
CA ALA A 341 -18.83 8.02 5.07
C ALA A 341 -19.90 7.77 4.02
N THR A 342 -19.77 8.36 2.84
CA THR A 342 -20.83 8.41 1.82
C THR A 342 -20.43 7.78 0.47
N THR A 343 -19.14 7.50 0.27
CA THR A 343 -18.60 7.20 -1.07
C THR A 343 -18.43 5.71 -1.31
N VAL A 344 -19.09 5.19 -2.34
CA VAL A 344 -18.78 3.87 -2.91
C VAL A 344 -18.29 4.07 -4.33
N THR A 345 -17.11 3.55 -4.64
CA THR A 345 -16.54 3.68 -5.98
C THR A 345 -16.21 2.32 -6.58
N VAL A 346 -16.48 2.16 -7.87
CA VAL A 346 -16.05 0.97 -8.63
C VAL A 346 -14.54 0.94 -8.89
N ARG A 347 -13.86 2.06 -8.68
CA ARG A 347 -12.41 2.15 -8.87
C ARG A 347 -11.68 1.10 -8.04
N SER A 348 -10.45 0.79 -8.46
CA SER A 348 -9.53 -0.07 -7.72
C SER A 348 -8.44 0.80 -7.11
N THR A 349 -7.99 0.42 -5.93
CA THR A 349 -6.76 0.91 -5.31
C THR A 349 -5.79 -0.24 -5.13
N GLY A 350 -4.53 0.07 -4.84
CA GLY A 350 -3.49 -0.93 -4.66
C GLY A 350 -2.51 -0.50 -3.58
N GLY A 351 -1.42 -1.26 -3.44
CA GLY A 351 -0.32 -0.94 -2.55
C GLY A 351 -0.40 -1.60 -1.18
N THR A 352 -1.45 -2.41 -0.88
CA THR A 352 -1.60 -3.05 0.43
C THR A 352 -2.29 -4.43 0.36
N ASP A 353 -2.43 -5.10 1.49
CA ASP A 353 -2.73 -6.52 1.67
C ASP A 353 -4.03 -7.03 1.03
N HIS A 354 -5.04 -6.16 0.82
CA HIS A 354 -6.25 -6.56 0.09
C HIS A 354 -5.93 -7.07 -1.32
N GLN A 355 -4.81 -6.65 -1.92
CA GLN A 355 -4.38 -7.09 -3.24
C GLN A 355 -4.01 -8.59 -3.28
N ALA A 356 -3.53 -9.15 -2.16
CA ALA A 356 -3.25 -10.59 -2.09
C ALA A 356 -4.52 -11.42 -2.32
N PHE A 357 -5.64 -10.97 -1.77
CA PHE A 357 -6.96 -11.59 -1.94
C PHE A 357 -7.54 -11.29 -3.32
N ASP A 358 -7.59 -10.01 -3.71
CA ASP A 358 -8.18 -9.57 -4.97
C ASP A 358 -7.51 -10.23 -6.19
N SER A 359 -6.19 -10.37 -6.18
CA SER A 359 -5.43 -11.06 -7.24
C SER A 359 -5.73 -12.55 -7.35
N ALA A 360 -6.20 -13.17 -6.27
CA ALA A 360 -6.68 -14.55 -6.24
C ALA A 360 -8.17 -14.67 -6.58
N GLY A 361 -8.85 -13.57 -6.92
CA GLY A 361 -10.29 -13.56 -7.21
C GLY A 361 -11.17 -13.69 -5.96
N ILE A 362 -10.59 -13.46 -4.78
CA ILE A 362 -11.31 -13.35 -3.51
C ILE A 362 -11.67 -11.87 -3.31
N PRO A 363 -12.91 -11.52 -2.93
CA PRO A 363 -13.26 -10.14 -2.64
C PRO A 363 -12.36 -9.55 -1.55
N GLY A 364 -11.47 -8.65 -1.91
CA GLY A 364 -10.53 -7.96 -1.02
C GLY A 364 -10.68 -6.45 -1.22
N PHE A 365 -10.88 -5.69 -0.12
CA PHE A 365 -11.25 -4.29 -0.18
C PHE A 365 -10.37 -3.42 0.69
N GLN A 366 -10.20 -2.18 0.26
CA GLN A 366 -9.59 -1.10 1.01
C GLN A 366 -10.62 0.03 1.18
N PHE A 367 -10.70 0.60 2.38
CA PHE A 367 -11.53 1.78 2.62
C PHE A 367 -10.87 3.05 2.07
N ILE A 368 -11.69 4.04 1.75
CA ILE A 368 -11.25 5.40 1.44
C ILE A 368 -11.14 6.12 2.77
N GLN A 369 -9.96 6.66 3.08
CA GLN A 369 -9.70 7.44 4.29
C GLN A 369 -9.33 8.89 3.94
N ASP A 370 -9.67 9.82 4.83
CA ASP A 370 -9.10 11.17 4.73
C ASP A 370 -7.57 11.10 4.80
N PRO A 371 -6.85 11.86 3.97
CA PRO A 371 -5.41 11.69 3.83
C PRO A 371 -4.59 12.10 5.06
N ILE A 372 -5.04 13.03 5.88
CA ILE A 372 -4.38 13.55 7.10
C ILE A 372 -2.85 13.56 7.00
N GLU A 373 -2.32 14.23 5.97
CA GLU A 373 -0.90 14.31 5.67
C GLU A 373 -0.19 12.94 5.44
N TYR A 374 -0.93 11.84 5.27
CA TYR A 374 -0.34 10.50 5.12
C TYR A 374 0.71 10.49 4.02
N SER A 375 0.36 10.87 2.79
CA SER A 375 1.29 10.85 1.66
C SER A 375 2.34 11.96 1.68
N THR A 376 2.10 13.04 2.42
CA THR A 376 2.96 14.23 2.43
C THR A 376 3.92 14.30 3.60
N ARG A 377 3.61 13.64 4.72
CA ARG A 377 4.39 13.73 5.95
C ARG A 377 4.72 12.40 6.59
N THR A 378 3.76 11.49 6.73
CA THR A 378 3.94 10.35 7.65
C THR A 378 4.29 9.05 6.94
N HIS A 379 3.69 8.73 5.80
CA HIS A 379 3.93 7.48 5.07
C HIS A 379 5.42 7.23 4.80
N HIS A 380 5.98 6.21 5.42
CA HIS A 380 7.39 5.83 5.35
C HIS A 380 8.38 6.91 5.84
N SER A 381 8.02 7.70 6.85
CA SER A 381 8.89 8.79 7.31
C SER A 381 9.17 8.76 8.81
N ASN A 382 10.16 9.58 9.23
CA ASN A 382 10.46 9.80 10.65
C ASN A 382 9.37 10.60 11.40
N MET A 383 8.32 11.02 10.71
CA MET A 383 7.18 11.73 11.29
C MET A 383 6.00 10.80 11.59
N ASP A 384 6.14 9.49 11.35
CA ASP A 384 5.11 8.50 11.62
C ASP A 384 5.12 8.07 13.09
N VAL A 385 4.64 8.96 13.93
CA VAL A 385 4.65 8.85 15.41
C VAL A 385 3.24 9.02 15.99
N LEU A 386 3.08 8.65 17.27
CA LEU A 386 1.79 8.61 17.96
C LEU A 386 1.01 9.94 17.89
N ASP A 387 1.72 11.06 17.93
CA ASP A 387 1.12 12.41 17.87
C ASP A 387 0.33 12.68 16.57
N ARG A 388 0.50 11.81 15.56
CA ARG A 388 -0.24 11.89 14.29
C ARG A 388 -1.55 11.12 14.29
N ALA A 389 -1.81 10.31 15.32
CA ALA A 389 -3.07 9.57 15.44
C ALA A 389 -4.24 10.53 15.65
N GLN A 390 -5.32 10.29 14.91
CA GLN A 390 -6.56 11.06 15.02
C GLN A 390 -7.60 10.23 15.77
N GLU A 391 -7.70 10.42 17.09
CA GLU A 391 -8.50 9.56 17.98
C GLU A 391 -9.97 9.41 17.52
N ASP A 392 -10.65 10.51 17.24
CA ASP A 392 -12.07 10.48 16.85
C ASP A 392 -12.28 9.85 15.47
N ASP A 393 -11.33 10.05 14.56
CA ASP A 393 -11.37 9.44 13.22
C ASP A 393 -11.16 7.92 13.31
N LEU A 394 -10.26 7.45 14.18
CA LEU A 394 -10.04 6.03 14.42
C LEU A 394 -11.24 5.35 15.09
N LYS A 395 -11.92 6.04 16.02
CA LYS A 395 -13.18 5.55 16.62
C LYS A 395 -14.27 5.39 15.56
N GLN A 396 -14.45 6.40 14.69
CA GLN A 396 -15.37 6.32 13.55
C GLN A 396 -15.03 5.14 12.63
N ALA A 397 -13.75 4.99 12.28
CA ALA A 397 -13.30 3.91 11.41
C ALA A 397 -13.55 2.52 12.02
N ALA A 398 -13.36 2.35 13.34
CA ALA A 398 -13.61 1.09 14.03
C ALA A 398 -15.08 0.69 14.00
N VAL A 399 -16.00 1.64 14.17
CA VAL A 399 -17.45 1.39 14.11
C VAL A 399 -17.85 0.98 12.70
N ILE A 400 -17.37 1.68 11.66
CA ILE A 400 -17.68 1.34 10.26
C ILE A 400 -17.08 -0.01 9.87
N MET A 401 -15.84 -0.29 10.25
CA MET A 401 -15.20 -1.59 10.03
C MET A 401 -16.00 -2.72 10.68
N ALA A 402 -16.41 -2.56 11.94
CA ALA A 402 -17.23 -3.54 12.65
C ALA A 402 -18.56 -3.80 11.93
N ALA A 403 -19.24 -2.76 11.47
CA ALA A 403 -20.52 -2.87 10.76
C ALA A 403 -20.34 -3.61 9.42
N PHE A 404 -19.32 -3.27 8.62
CA PHE A 404 -19.06 -3.92 7.33
C PHE A 404 -18.78 -5.40 7.49
N VAL A 405 -17.91 -5.74 8.44
CA VAL A 405 -17.54 -7.13 8.72
C VAL A 405 -18.74 -7.92 9.23
N TYR A 406 -19.54 -7.34 10.14
CA TYR A 406 -20.73 -7.97 10.66
C TYR A 406 -21.79 -8.16 9.57
N ASN A 407 -22.07 -7.15 8.77
CA ASN A 407 -23.01 -7.24 7.65
C ASN A 407 -22.60 -8.34 6.67
N ALA A 408 -21.30 -8.42 6.30
CA ALA A 408 -20.80 -9.48 5.46
C ALA A 408 -20.93 -10.88 6.11
N ALA A 409 -20.79 -10.97 7.43
CA ALA A 409 -20.94 -12.23 8.16
C ALA A 409 -22.38 -12.66 8.33
N MET A 410 -23.36 -11.73 8.30
CA MET A 410 -24.79 -11.99 8.50
C MET A 410 -25.56 -12.26 7.21
N ARG A 411 -25.04 -11.90 6.04
CA ARG A 411 -25.72 -12.11 4.76
C ARG A 411 -26.07 -13.59 4.53
N ASP A 412 -27.17 -13.83 3.81
CA ASP A 412 -27.51 -15.19 3.36
C ASP A 412 -26.45 -15.70 2.37
N GLU A 413 -26.11 -14.92 1.38
CA GLU A 413 -25.09 -15.26 0.39
C GLU A 413 -23.77 -14.54 0.67
N LYS A 414 -22.65 -15.18 0.27
CA LYS A 414 -21.34 -14.52 0.26
C LYS A 414 -21.35 -13.32 -0.68
N LEU A 415 -20.42 -12.39 -0.47
CA LEU A 415 -20.25 -11.27 -1.39
C LEU A 415 -19.93 -11.76 -2.80
N PRO A 416 -20.54 -11.15 -3.85
CA PRO A 416 -20.31 -11.56 -5.22
C PRO A 416 -18.85 -11.37 -5.62
N ARG A 417 -18.32 -12.36 -6.33
CA ARG A 417 -16.96 -12.33 -6.87
C ARG A 417 -16.97 -11.76 -8.29
N LYS A 418 -15.96 -11.00 -8.63
CA LYS A 418 -15.71 -10.63 -10.03
C LYS A 418 -15.07 -11.80 -10.80
N PRO A 419 -15.21 -11.87 -12.13
CA PRO A 419 -14.50 -12.85 -12.94
C PRO A 419 -12.98 -12.73 -12.72
N ILE A 420 -12.29 -13.86 -12.56
CA ILE A 420 -10.83 -13.93 -12.49
C ILE A 420 -10.30 -13.64 -13.91
N ARG A 421 -9.46 -12.64 -14.04
CA ARG A 421 -8.79 -12.29 -15.30
C ARG A 421 -7.42 -12.92 -15.40
#